data_8ff1c1cb62d321674434ffa9612d9ed3
#
_entry.id   8ff1c1cb62d321674434ffa9612d9ed3
#
_cell.length_a   1.000
_cell.length_b   1.000
_cell.length_c   1.000
_cell.angle_alpha   90.00
_cell.angle_beta   90.00
_cell.angle_gamma   90.00
#
_symmetry.space_group_name_H-M   'P 1'
#
loop_
_entity.id
_entity.type
_entity.pdbx_description
1 polymer ?
#
loop_
_entity_poly.entity_id
_entity_poly.type
_entity_poly.pdbx_seq_one_letter_code
_entity_poly.pdbx_strand_id
1 'polypeptide(L)'
;MSQPLPKKRRIAKVNRFTQAKLIEAMLDGVYSCAELAEVTGLHYVTVLDYTRELHRAKAAHICNWEKDARGRDVIKIYKIGRGRDAKREKLSGAERQARSRERKKAAEIAQMFATFS
;
A
#
# COMPACT_ATOMS: atom_id res chain seq x y z
N MET A 1 -40.22 -3.71 9.43
CA MET A 1 -39.12 -4.14 10.32
C MET A 1 -37.87 -4.37 9.48
N SER A 2 -36.88 -3.54 9.67
CA SER A 2 -35.62 -3.74 9.00
C SER A 2 -34.87 -4.88 9.68
N GLN A 3 -34.56 -5.90 8.92
CA GLN A 3 -33.66 -6.94 9.39
C GLN A 3 -32.27 -6.36 9.59
N PRO A 4 -31.55 -6.74 10.65
CA PRO A 4 -30.18 -6.33 10.78
C PRO A 4 -29.39 -6.86 9.58
N LEU A 5 -28.75 -5.95 8.87
CA LEU A 5 -27.85 -6.31 7.78
C LEU A 5 -26.80 -7.28 8.27
N PRO A 6 -26.50 -8.34 7.52
CA PRO A 6 -25.44 -9.25 7.90
C PRO A 6 -24.13 -8.49 8.00
N LYS A 7 -23.52 -8.54 9.17
CA LYS A 7 -22.24 -7.88 9.48
C LYS A 7 -21.05 -8.39 8.69
N LYS A 8 -21.27 -9.13 7.61
CA LYS A 8 -20.22 -9.87 6.92
C LYS A 8 -19.39 -9.05 5.94
N ARG A 9 -19.82 -7.86 5.60
CA ARG A 9 -19.04 -6.98 4.72
C ARG A 9 -19.10 -5.58 5.26
N ARG A 10 -17.95 -5.09 5.69
CA ARG A 10 -17.77 -3.67 5.62
C ARG A 10 -17.75 -3.29 4.15
N ILE A 11 -18.89 -3.06 3.62
CA ILE A 11 -18.98 -2.25 2.44
C ILE A 11 -18.56 -0.87 2.93
N ALA A 12 -17.40 -0.43 2.49
CA ALA A 12 -17.05 0.96 2.64
C ALA A 12 -18.27 1.73 2.17
N LYS A 13 -18.87 2.49 3.05
CA LYS A 13 -19.99 3.33 2.65
C LYS A 13 -19.48 4.31 1.65
N VAL A 14 -19.63 3.98 0.39
CA VAL A 14 -19.26 4.85 -0.71
C VAL A 14 -20.21 6.03 -0.67
N ASN A 15 -19.82 7.03 0.08
CA ASN A 15 -20.48 8.30 0.13
C ASN A 15 -19.92 9.15 -1.00
N ARG A 16 -20.79 9.81 -1.75
CA ARG A 16 -20.40 10.71 -2.82
C ARG A 16 -19.39 11.77 -2.38
N PHE A 17 -19.58 12.33 -1.21
CA PHE A 17 -18.67 13.33 -0.66
C PHE A 17 -17.31 12.74 -0.32
N THR A 18 -17.29 11.56 0.26
CA THR A 18 -16.05 10.84 0.59
C THR A 18 -15.27 10.53 -0.69
N GLN A 19 -15.95 10.02 -1.70
CA GLN A 19 -15.35 9.71 -2.99
C GLN A 19 -14.81 10.97 -3.67
N ALA A 20 -15.59 12.06 -3.67
CA ALA A 20 -15.17 13.32 -4.24
C ALA A 20 -13.93 13.90 -3.55
N LYS A 21 -13.88 13.86 -2.23
CA LYS A 21 -12.71 14.27 -1.44
C LYS A 21 -11.47 13.48 -1.80
N LEU A 22 -11.62 12.17 -1.92
CA LEU A 22 -10.51 11.29 -2.25
C LEU A 22 -9.98 11.58 -3.66
N ILE A 23 -10.87 11.71 -4.63
CA ILE A 23 -10.50 12.00 -6.02
C ILE A 23 -9.83 13.37 -6.12
N GLU A 24 -10.37 14.37 -5.44
CA GLU A 24 -9.77 15.70 -5.38
C GLU A 24 -8.33 15.66 -4.87
N ALA A 25 -8.10 14.96 -3.77
CA ALA A 25 -6.77 14.79 -3.23
C ALA A 25 -5.83 14.04 -4.21
N MET A 26 -6.33 13.01 -4.88
CA MET A 26 -5.55 12.26 -5.85
C MET A 26 -5.23 13.05 -7.11
N LEU A 27 -6.06 14.02 -7.47
CA LEU A 27 -5.80 14.94 -8.59
C LEU A 27 -4.80 16.04 -8.21
N ASP A 28 -4.81 16.44 -6.95
CA ASP A 28 -3.95 17.50 -6.43
C ASP A 28 -2.49 17.05 -6.27
N GLY A 29 -2.27 15.78 -6.00
CA GLY A 29 -0.93 15.26 -5.79
C GLY A 29 -0.84 13.77 -5.95
N VAL A 30 0.36 13.25 -5.74
CA VAL A 30 0.67 11.82 -5.82
C VAL A 30 0.92 11.32 -4.41
N TYR A 31 0.02 10.49 -3.90
CA TYR A 31 0.05 10.06 -2.52
C TYR A 31 -0.09 8.54 -2.39
N SER A 32 0.54 7.99 -1.37
CA SER A 32 0.23 6.63 -0.92
C SER A 32 -1.12 6.61 -0.20
N CYS A 33 -1.67 5.42 0.04
CA CYS A 33 -2.94 5.29 0.76
C CYS A 33 -2.88 5.87 2.18
N ALA A 34 -1.75 5.72 2.86
CA ALA A 34 -1.55 6.29 4.19
C ALA A 34 -1.57 7.82 4.16
N GLU A 35 -0.88 8.40 3.18
CA GLU A 35 -0.86 9.84 2.98
C GLU A 35 -2.25 10.38 2.59
N LEU A 36 -2.96 9.66 1.73
CA LEU A 36 -4.33 10.01 1.35
C LEU A 36 -5.26 10.02 2.57
N ALA A 37 -5.11 9.06 3.46
CA ALA A 37 -5.88 9.01 4.69
C ALA A 37 -5.63 10.24 5.57
N GLU A 38 -4.39 10.68 5.67
CA GLU A 38 -4.03 11.89 6.42
C GLU A 38 -4.59 13.16 5.77
N VAL A 39 -4.40 13.30 4.48
CA VAL A 39 -4.81 14.51 3.73
C VAL A 39 -6.33 14.65 3.70
N THR A 40 -7.05 13.56 3.55
CA THR A 40 -8.52 13.58 3.44
C THR A 40 -9.21 13.47 4.79
N GLY A 41 -8.52 13.03 5.82
CA GLY A 41 -9.11 12.72 7.12
C GLY A 41 -9.96 11.45 7.11
N LEU A 42 -9.86 10.64 6.06
CA LEU A 42 -10.59 9.39 5.96
C LEU A 42 -9.84 8.25 6.65
N HIS A 43 -10.58 7.23 7.03
CA HIS A 43 -9.97 6.03 7.59
C HIS A 43 -9.14 5.30 6.55
N TYR A 44 -7.97 4.80 6.95
CA TYR A 44 -7.05 4.11 6.04
C TYR A 44 -7.69 2.95 5.27
N VAL A 45 -8.50 2.14 5.95
CA VAL A 45 -9.21 1.01 5.32
C VAL A 45 -10.18 1.50 4.24
N THR A 46 -10.87 2.61 4.50
CA THR A 46 -11.76 3.24 3.51
C THR A 46 -10.98 3.68 2.29
N VAL A 47 -9.83 4.31 2.47
CA VAL A 47 -8.96 4.72 1.36
C VAL A 47 -8.49 3.51 0.55
N LEU A 48 -8.08 2.44 1.21
CA LEU A 48 -7.69 1.20 0.54
C LEU A 48 -8.81 0.64 -0.33
N ASP A 49 -10.02 0.59 0.19
CA ASP A 49 -11.17 0.05 -0.53
C ASP A 49 -11.50 0.89 -1.77
N TYR A 50 -11.51 2.21 -1.62
CA TYR A 50 -11.78 3.12 -2.74
C TYR A 50 -10.70 3.04 -3.82
N THR A 51 -9.45 3.07 -3.44
CA THR A 51 -8.34 3.01 -4.40
C THR A 51 -8.32 1.69 -5.15
N ARG A 52 -8.63 0.59 -4.48
CA ARG A 52 -8.76 -0.73 -5.12
C ARG A 52 -9.89 -0.75 -6.14
N GLU A 53 -11.04 -0.18 -5.81
CA GLU A 53 -12.17 -0.09 -6.74
C GLU A 53 -11.85 0.80 -7.93
N LEU A 54 -11.24 1.94 -7.73
CA LEU A 54 -10.80 2.83 -8.80
C LEU A 54 -9.80 2.13 -9.73
N HIS A 55 -8.85 1.39 -9.17
CA HIS A 55 -7.86 0.64 -9.92
C HIS A 55 -8.53 -0.48 -10.73
N ARG A 56 -9.44 -1.21 -10.12
CA ARG A 56 -10.20 -2.28 -10.79
C ARG A 56 -11.04 -1.75 -11.94
N ALA A 57 -11.64 -0.59 -11.79
CA ALA A 57 -12.42 0.09 -12.81
C ALA A 57 -11.57 0.78 -13.87
N LYS A 58 -10.24 0.74 -13.75
CA LYS A 58 -9.28 1.43 -14.61
C LYS A 58 -9.42 2.96 -14.61
N ALA A 59 -10.02 3.49 -13.55
CA ALA A 59 -10.10 4.93 -13.33
C ALA A 59 -8.84 5.49 -12.65
N ALA A 60 -8.02 4.62 -12.08
CA ALA A 60 -6.74 4.95 -11.48
C ALA A 60 -5.72 3.88 -11.85
N HIS A 61 -4.45 4.24 -11.81
CA HIS A 61 -3.35 3.31 -12.04
C HIS A 61 -2.26 3.51 -10.99
N ILE A 62 -1.40 2.52 -10.85
CA ILE A 62 -0.24 2.62 -9.95
C ILE A 62 0.85 3.36 -10.71
N CYS A 63 1.10 4.61 -10.35
CA CYS A 63 2.10 5.42 -11.04
C CYS A 63 3.51 5.21 -10.50
N ASN A 64 3.63 4.74 -9.27
CA ASN A 64 4.93 4.48 -8.65
C ASN A 64 4.78 3.52 -7.47
N TRP A 65 5.90 3.04 -6.99
CA TRP A 65 6.00 2.20 -5.80
C TRP A 65 6.94 2.84 -4.80
N GLU A 66 6.54 2.90 -3.54
CA GLU A 66 7.43 3.29 -2.46
C GLU A 66 7.95 2.06 -1.73
N LYS A 67 9.15 2.18 -1.21
CA LYS A 67 9.77 1.15 -0.40
C LYS A 67 9.25 1.22 1.02
N ASP A 68 8.99 0.05 1.60
CA ASP A 68 8.65 -0.04 3.01
C ASP A 68 9.92 0.10 3.87
N ALA A 69 9.77 -0.02 5.18
CA ALA A 69 10.89 0.04 6.12
C ALA A 69 11.95 -1.04 5.88
N ARG A 70 11.59 -2.10 5.16
CA ARG A 70 12.50 -3.21 4.80
C ARG A 70 13.13 -3.04 3.42
N GLY A 71 12.86 -1.94 2.73
CA GLY A 71 13.38 -1.63 1.41
C GLY A 71 12.71 -2.41 0.27
N ARG A 72 11.49 -2.91 0.48
CA ARG A 72 10.72 -3.60 -0.55
C ARG A 72 9.71 -2.65 -1.18
N ASP A 73 9.55 -2.72 -2.49
CA ASP A 73 8.56 -1.94 -3.23
C ASP A 73 7.17 -2.55 -3.03
N VAL A 74 6.52 -2.21 -1.94
CA VAL A 74 5.21 -2.75 -1.57
C VAL A 74 4.14 -1.69 -1.39
N ILE A 75 4.52 -0.43 -1.26
CA ILE A 75 3.58 0.68 -1.08
C ILE A 75 3.19 1.22 -2.45
N LYS A 76 1.93 1.05 -2.79
CA LYS A 76 1.37 1.51 -4.06
C LYS A 76 1.04 2.99 -4.00
N ILE A 77 1.45 3.72 -5.03
CA ILE A 77 1.06 5.11 -5.21
C ILE A 77 0.13 5.19 -6.41
N TYR A 78 -1.09 5.62 -6.18
CA TYR A 78 -2.13 5.69 -7.19
C TYR A 78 -2.23 7.08 -7.79
N LYS A 79 -2.55 7.11 -9.07
CA LYS A 79 -2.86 8.33 -9.81
C LYS A 79 -4.17 8.15 -10.56
N ILE A 80 -5.00 9.18 -10.58
CA ILE A 80 -6.25 9.17 -11.33
C ILE A 80 -5.95 9.18 -12.84
N GLY A 81 -6.68 8.39 -13.57
CA GLY A 81 -6.58 8.29 -15.00
C GLY A 81 -6.15 6.90 -15.46
N ARG A 82 -6.29 6.67 -16.75
CA ARG A 82 -5.83 5.43 -17.37
C ARG A 82 -4.33 5.48 -17.57
N GLY A 83 -3.68 4.36 -17.30
CA GLY A 83 -2.25 4.24 -17.49
C GLY A 83 -1.81 2.83 -17.16
N ARG A 84 -0.58 2.53 -17.53
CA ARG A 84 0.03 1.26 -17.14
C ARG A 84 0.51 1.36 -15.70
N ASP A 85 0.29 0.30 -14.95
CA ASP A 85 0.84 0.19 -13.62
C ASP A 85 2.37 0.17 -13.71
N ALA A 86 3.02 0.96 -12.85
CA ALA A 86 4.47 0.97 -12.76
C ALA A 86 4.98 -0.42 -12.38
N LYS A 87 6.06 -0.84 -13.02
CA LYS A 87 6.68 -2.12 -12.70
C LYS A 87 7.30 -2.06 -11.31
N ARG A 88 6.92 -3.02 -10.50
CA ARG A 88 7.55 -3.24 -9.23
C ARG A 88 8.97 -3.75 -9.46
N GLU A 89 9.95 -3.09 -8.85
CA GLU A 89 11.33 -3.60 -8.87
C GLU A 89 11.40 -4.88 -8.04
N LYS A 90 11.56 -5.99 -8.74
CA LYS A 90 11.84 -7.26 -8.09
C LYS A 90 13.34 -7.40 -7.96
N LEU A 91 13.79 -7.75 -6.76
CA LEU A 91 15.17 -8.13 -6.56
C LEU A 91 15.50 -9.32 -7.45
N SER A 92 16.65 -9.28 -8.12
CA SER A 92 17.15 -10.42 -8.86
C SER A 92 17.42 -11.60 -7.91
N GLY A 93 17.48 -12.81 -8.43
CA GLY A 93 17.80 -13.99 -7.64
C GLY A 93 19.11 -13.85 -6.88
N ALA A 94 20.12 -13.25 -7.53
CA ALA A 94 21.43 -12.97 -6.91
C ALA A 94 21.31 -11.98 -5.75
N GLU A 95 20.54 -10.91 -5.92
CA GLU A 95 20.31 -9.93 -4.86
C GLU A 95 19.55 -10.51 -3.67
N ARG A 96 18.57 -11.38 -3.94
CA ARG A 96 17.84 -12.09 -2.89
C ARG A 96 18.77 -12.99 -2.09
N GLN A 97 19.63 -13.72 -2.76
CA GLN A 97 20.61 -14.58 -2.10
C GLN A 97 21.62 -13.78 -1.29
N ALA A 98 22.10 -12.67 -1.84
CA ALA A 98 23.02 -11.79 -1.13
C ALA A 98 22.39 -11.26 0.16
N ARG A 99 21.15 -10.80 0.12
CA ARG A 99 20.42 -10.33 1.31
C ARG A 99 20.20 -11.47 2.32
N SER A 100 19.88 -12.67 1.84
CA SER A 100 19.73 -13.83 2.72
C SER A 100 21.03 -14.19 3.43
N ARG A 101 22.16 -14.15 2.70
CA ARG A 101 23.49 -14.39 3.27
C ARG A 101 23.84 -13.35 4.33
N GLU A 102 23.59 -12.07 4.06
CA GLU A 102 23.82 -11.00 5.02
C GLU A 102 23.01 -11.18 6.29
N ARG A 103 21.74 -11.56 6.18
CA ARG A 103 20.92 -11.85 7.35
C ARG A 103 21.44 -13.02 8.16
N LYS A 104 21.90 -14.09 7.51
CA LYS A 104 22.48 -15.24 8.18
C LYS A 104 23.76 -14.86 8.91
N LYS A 105 24.64 -14.09 8.26
CA LYS A 105 25.86 -13.60 8.89
C LYS A 105 25.56 -12.73 10.11
N ALA A 106 24.60 -11.81 9.99
CA ALA A 106 24.20 -10.97 11.11
C ALA A 106 23.64 -11.79 12.26
N ALA A 107 22.84 -12.83 11.97
CA ALA A 107 22.28 -13.72 12.97
C ALA A 107 23.39 -14.54 13.66
N GLU A 108 24.36 -15.05 12.90
CA GLU A 108 25.51 -15.79 13.44
C GLU A 108 26.37 -14.90 14.34
N ILE A 109 26.66 -13.68 13.92
CA ILE A 109 27.42 -12.71 14.72
C ILE A 109 26.66 -12.38 15.99
N ALA A 110 25.35 -12.15 15.91
CA ALA A 110 24.52 -11.88 17.09
C ALA A 110 24.54 -13.06 18.07
N GLN A 111 24.49 -14.30 17.56
CA GLN A 111 24.61 -15.50 18.39
C GLN A 111 25.98 -15.63 19.04
N MET A 112 27.05 -15.32 18.32
CA MET A 112 28.40 -15.33 18.88
C MET A 112 28.51 -14.34 20.03
N PHE A 113 28.00 -13.12 19.88
CA PHE A 113 28.01 -12.13 20.96
C PHE A 113 27.14 -12.54 22.14
N ALA A 114 26.01 -13.18 21.88
CA ALA A 114 25.14 -13.69 22.94
C ALA A 114 25.80 -14.80 23.76
N THR A 115 26.68 -15.59 23.14
CA THR A 115 27.40 -16.69 23.81
C THR A 115 28.54 -16.19 24.72
N PHE A 116 29.04 -15.00 24.48
CA PHE A 116 30.13 -14.39 25.24
C PHE A 116 29.68 -13.45 26.37
N SER A 117 28.41 -13.23 26.52
CA SER A 117 27.86 -12.36 27.57
C SER A 117 27.56 -13.10 28.86
#